data_425acfc538382a8e90ce00b18e7853e4
#
_entry.id   425acfc538382a8e90ce00b18e7853e4
#
_cell.length_a   1.000
_cell.length_b   1.000
_cell.length_c   1.000
_cell.angle_alpha   90.00
_cell.angle_beta   90.00
_cell.angle_gamma   90.00
#
_symmetry.space_group_name_H-M   'P 1'
#
loop_
_entity.id
_entity.type
_entity.pdbx_description
1 polymer ?
#
loop_
_entity_poly.entity_id
_entity_poly.type
_entity_poly.pdbx_seq_one_letter_code
_entity_poly.pdbx_strand_id
1 'polypeptide(L)'
;MRYGDLIQFEPIESVIQLLDANRPDEAKKLVATYVISDDMAERIAKQVIPQLAFDESVDHKGVLVVGNYGTGKSHLMSVLSLVAEDAAYVSMIRHPKVAEAASAIAGKFKVHRIEISSQMSLRDIVTQQLELFLEKNGVSYSFPPADKVVNNKAAFEEMMVNRPGF
;
A
#
# COMPACT_ATOMS: atom_id res chain seq x y z
N MET A 1 3.35 -19.39 -39.37
CA MET A 1 3.46 -18.83 -38.01
C MET A 1 3.49 -17.31 -38.14
N ARG A 2 2.43 -16.62 -37.75
CA ARG A 2 2.36 -15.15 -37.81
C ARG A 2 2.87 -14.59 -36.48
N TYR A 3 3.47 -13.41 -36.52
CA TYR A 3 3.97 -12.77 -35.29
C TYR A 3 2.89 -12.63 -34.21
N GLY A 4 1.61 -12.43 -34.59
CA GLY A 4 0.48 -12.38 -33.69
C GLY A 4 0.18 -13.70 -32.96
N ASP A 5 0.69 -14.84 -33.45
CA ASP A 5 0.51 -16.15 -32.80
C ASP A 5 1.54 -16.36 -31.67
N LEU A 6 2.58 -15.51 -31.59
CA LEU A 6 3.69 -15.56 -30.64
C LEU A 6 3.60 -14.51 -29.53
N ILE A 7 2.79 -13.47 -29.74
CA ILE A 7 2.70 -12.34 -28.81
C ILE A 7 1.23 -12.17 -28.40
N GLN A 8 0.95 -12.52 -27.17
CA GLN A 8 -0.32 -12.18 -26.55
C GLN A 8 -0.25 -10.72 -26.13
N PHE A 9 -0.81 -9.84 -26.94
CA PHE A 9 -0.88 -8.42 -26.68
C PHE A 9 -2.17 -8.15 -25.87
N GLU A 10 -2.05 -7.96 -24.58
CA GLU A 10 -3.11 -7.30 -23.82
C GLU A 10 -2.82 -5.79 -23.88
N PRO A 11 -3.70 -4.98 -24.49
CA PRO A 11 -3.49 -3.54 -24.53
C PRO A 11 -3.46 -3.00 -23.12
N ILE A 12 -2.39 -2.28 -22.78
CA ILE A 12 -2.33 -1.49 -21.54
C ILE A 12 -3.22 -0.28 -21.77
N GLU A 13 -4.49 -0.39 -21.41
CA GLU A 13 -5.50 0.63 -21.70
C GLU A 13 -5.36 1.90 -20.85
N SER A 14 -4.62 1.87 -19.74
CA SER A 14 -4.50 3.01 -18.85
C SER A 14 -3.21 2.99 -18.01
N VAL A 15 -2.79 4.19 -17.59
CA VAL A 15 -1.78 4.36 -16.55
C VAL A 15 -2.39 3.86 -15.23
N ILE A 16 -1.74 2.89 -14.60
CA ILE A 16 -2.18 2.35 -13.31
C ILE A 16 -2.04 3.41 -12.24
N GLN A 17 -3.16 3.78 -11.62
CA GLN A 17 -3.23 4.66 -10.46
C GLN A 17 -3.35 3.84 -9.18
N LEU A 18 -2.80 4.34 -8.09
CA LEU A 18 -2.90 3.66 -6.79
C LEU A 18 -4.36 3.45 -6.35
N LEU A 19 -5.23 4.40 -6.66
CA LEU A 19 -6.65 4.38 -6.34
C LEU A 19 -7.46 3.32 -7.13
N ASP A 20 -6.92 2.78 -8.24
CA ASP A 20 -7.55 1.69 -8.98
C ASP A 20 -7.72 0.43 -8.12
N ALA A 21 -6.85 0.24 -7.14
CA ALA A 21 -6.95 -0.84 -6.16
C ALA A 21 -8.23 -0.78 -5.28
N ASN A 22 -8.92 0.36 -5.23
CA ASN A 22 -10.19 0.48 -4.50
C ASN A 22 -11.39 -0.10 -5.27
N ARG A 23 -11.20 -0.47 -6.56
CA ARG A 23 -12.25 -1.07 -7.40
C ARG A 23 -12.06 -2.59 -7.47
N PRO A 24 -13.03 -3.42 -7.01
CA PRO A 24 -12.85 -4.88 -6.90
C PRO A 24 -12.45 -5.59 -8.19
N ASP A 25 -12.99 -5.16 -9.32
CA ASP A 25 -12.68 -5.77 -10.63
C ASP A 25 -11.26 -5.45 -11.09
N GLU A 26 -10.82 -4.20 -10.90
CA GLU A 26 -9.46 -3.77 -11.21
C GLU A 26 -8.44 -4.36 -10.22
N ALA A 27 -8.80 -4.49 -8.94
CA ALA A 27 -7.95 -5.04 -7.90
C ALA A 27 -7.42 -6.44 -8.26
N LYS A 28 -8.32 -7.34 -8.71
CA LYS A 28 -7.94 -8.69 -9.15
C LYS A 28 -7.00 -8.67 -10.35
N LYS A 29 -7.31 -7.82 -11.34
CA LYS A 29 -6.50 -7.65 -12.54
C LYS A 29 -5.10 -7.12 -12.19
N LEU A 30 -5.01 -6.13 -11.31
CA LEU A 30 -3.73 -5.58 -10.85
C LEU A 30 -2.80 -6.65 -10.25
N VAL A 31 -3.32 -7.50 -9.37
CA VAL A 31 -2.50 -8.57 -8.76
C VAL A 31 -2.13 -9.63 -9.79
N ALA A 32 -3.07 -10.08 -10.61
CA ALA A 32 -2.85 -11.16 -11.57
C ALA A 32 -1.92 -10.78 -12.73
N THR A 33 -1.85 -9.50 -13.10
CA THR A 33 -1.03 -9.03 -14.23
C THR A 33 0.34 -8.52 -13.83
N TYR A 34 0.61 -8.33 -12.53
CA TYR A 34 1.89 -7.79 -12.09
C TYR A 34 3.02 -8.80 -12.26
N VAL A 35 3.98 -8.45 -13.10
CA VAL A 35 5.18 -9.26 -13.36
C VAL A 35 6.32 -8.77 -12.47
N ILE A 36 6.90 -9.69 -11.72
CA ILE A 36 7.98 -9.41 -10.76
C ILE A 36 9.22 -10.15 -11.23
N SER A 37 10.34 -9.44 -11.43
CA SER A 37 11.64 -10.06 -11.70
C SER A 37 12.22 -10.68 -10.43
N ASP A 38 13.14 -11.65 -10.58
CA ASP A 38 13.78 -12.32 -9.44
C ASP A 38 14.51 -11.33 -8.52
N ASP A 39 15.20 -10.34 -9.09
CA ASP A 39 15.85 -9.26 -8.34
C ASP A 39 14.87 -8.43 -7.52
N MET A 40 13.74 -8.06 -8.12
CA MET A 40 12.69 -7.30 -7.44
C MET A 40 12.03 -8.15 -6.36
N ALA A 41 11.79 -9.44 -6.63
CA ALA A 41 11.23 -10.38 -5.68
C ALA A 41 12.10 -10.52 -4.43
N GLU A 42 13.42 -10.59 -4.61
CA GLU A 42 14.39 -10.64 -3.51
C GLU A 42 14.30 -9.37 -2.63
N ARG A 43 14.25 -8.19 -3.25
CA ARG A 43 14.12 -6.91 -2.53
C ARG A 43 12.79 -6.79 -1.80
N ILE A 44 11.69 -7.16 -2.44
CA ILE A 44 10.36 -7.15 -1.82
C ILE A 44 10.35 -8.08 -0.60
N ALA A 45 10.80 -9.32 -0.76
CA ALA A 45 10.77 -10.31 0.30
C ALA A 45 11.69 -9.98 1.49
N LYS A 46 12.89 -9.40 1.22
CA LYS A 46 13.88 -9.16 2.29
C LYS A 46 13.90 -7.73 2.84
N GLN A 47 13.41 -6.75 2.10
CA GLN A 47 13.53 -5.35 2.50
C GLN A 47 12.18 -4.67 2.72
N VAL A 48 11.14 -5.01 1.94
CA VAL A 48 9.84 -4.34 2.04
C VAL A 48 8.92 -5.07 3.02
N ILE A 49 8.67 -6.36 2.79
CA ILE A 49 7.73 -7.14 3.62
C ILE A 49 8.11 -7.13 5.11
N PRO A 50 9.39 -7.33 5.51
CA PRO A 50 9.77 -7.29 6.93
C PRO A 50 9.49 -5.94 7.61
N GLN A 51 9.56 -4.83 6.88
CA GLN A 51 9.21 -3.51 7.42
C GLN A 51 7.70 -3.32 7.68
N LEU A 52 6.87 -4.16 7.07
CA LEU A 52 5.42 -4.17 7.22
C LEU A 52 4.92 -5.28 8.16
N ALA A 53 5.75 -6.25 8.51
CA ALA A 53 5.37 -7.36 9.38
C ALA A 53 5.32 -6.94 10.86
N PHE A 54 4.24 -7.30 11.58
CA PHE A 54 4.07 -6.95 13.01
C PHE A 54 4.77 -7.91 13.97
N ASP A 55 5.13 -9.10 13.51
CA ASP A 55 5.63 -10.19 14.36
C ASP A 55 7.10 -10.04 14.75
N GLU A 56 7.82 -9.11 14.13
CA GLU A 56 9.20 -8.79 14.45
C GLU A 56 9.25 -7.46 15.21
N SER A 57 10.00 -7.40 16.31
CA SER A 57 10.24 -6.17 17.07
C SER A 57 11.22 -5.26 16.32
N VAL A 58 10.89 -4.92 15.08
CA VAL A 58 11.68 -4.04 14.23
C VAL A 58 11.14 -2.61 14.39
N ASP A 59 12.04 -1.65 14.46
CA ASP A 59 11.70 -0.24 14.34
C ASP A 59 11.10 0.00 12.93
N HIS A 60 9.78 -0.03 12.83
CA HIS A 60 9.05 0.09 11.55
C HIS A 60 9.32 1.44 10.92
N LYS A 61 10.11 1.42 9.85
CA LYS A 61 10.47 2.62 9.09
C LYS A 61 9.57 2.78 7.88
N GLY A 62 9.32 4.03 7.53
CA GLY A 62 8.63 4.33 6.27
C GLY A 62 9.41 3.78 5.07
N VAL A 63 8.71 3.14 4.13
CA VAL A 63 9.29 2.62 2.89
C VAL A 63 9.05 3.60 1.75
N LEU A 64 10.14 4.09 1.14
CA LEU A 64 10.09 4.97 -0.02
C LEU A 64 10.41 4.18 -1.29
N VAL A 65 9.45 4.12 -2.23
CA VAL A 65 9.64 3.51 -3.55
C VAL A 65 9.99 4.57 -4.57
N VAL A 66 11.23 4.54 -5.06
CA VAL A 66 11.77 5.52 -6.01
C VAL A 66 12.07 4.85 -7.35
N GLY A 67 11.86 5.59 -8.44
CA GLY A 67 12.16 5.12 -9.80
C GLY A 67 11.56 6.05 -10.85
N ASN A 68 11.99 5.89 -12.10
CA ASN A 68 11.54 6.68 -13.23
C ASN A 68 10.03 6.48 -13.50
N TYR A 69 9.45 7.38 -14.30
CA TYR A 69 8.08 7.22 -14.76
C TYR A 69 7.92 5.90 -15.55
N GLY A 70 6.80 5.21 -15.37
CA GLY A 70 6.51 3.95 -16.08
C GLY A 70 7.18 2.68 -15.53
N THR A 71 7.95 2.76 -14.42
CA THR A 71 8.65 1.59 -13.84
C THR A 71 7.77 0.70 -12.94
N GLY A 72 6.45 0.87 -12.94
CA GLY A 72 5.52 0.01 -12.20
C GLY A 72 5.41 0.29 -10.70
N LYS A 73 5.86 1.45 -10.20
CA LYS A 73 5.80 1.80 -8.75
C LYS A 73 4.36 1.78 -8.20
N SER A 74 3.44 2.46 -8.87
CA SER A 74 2.03 2.48 -8.46
C SER A 74 1.42 1.07 -8.48
N HIS A 75 1.79 0.26 -9.47
CA HIS A 75 1.34 -1.13 -9.57
C HIS A 75 1.86 -1.97 -8.39
N LEU A 76 3.17 -1.87 -8.06
CA LEU A 76 3.74 -2.52 -6.88
C LEU A 76 3.01 -2.12 -5.60
N MET A 77 2.82 -0.82 -5.39
CA MET A 77 2.12 -0.31 -4.20
C MET A 77 0.67 -0.80 -4.14
N SER A 78 -0.03 -0.85 -5.29
CA SER A 78 -1.38 -1.40 -5.36
C SER A 78 -1.42 -2.88 -4.98
N VAL A 79 -0.52 -3.70 -5.52
CA VAL A 79 -0.43 -5.13 -5.21
C VAL A 79 -0.15 -5.37 -3.73
N LEU A 80 0.86 -4.70 -3.16
CA LEU A 80 1.19 -4.83 -1.74
C LEU A 80 0.04 -4.39 -0.84
N SER A 81 -0.62 -3.29 -1.18
CA SER A 81 -1.76 -2.78 -0.43
C SER A 81 -2.97 -3.72 -0.45
N LEU A 82 -3.25 -4.33 -1.60
CA LEU A 82 -4.35 -5.30 -1.74
C LEU A 82 -4.11 -6.57 -0.93
N VAL A 83 -2.89 -7.11 -1.00
CA VAL A 83 -2.51 -8.29 -0.20
C VAL A 83 -2.55 -7.99 1.30
N ALA A 84 -2.12 -6.80 1.71
CA ALA A 84 -2.16 -6.39 3.11
C ALA A 84 -3.60 -6.30 3.64
N GLU A 85 -4.58 -5.92 2.81
CA GLU A 85 -6.00 -5.84 3.19
C GLU A 85 -6.72 -7.19 3.16
N ASP A 86 -6.41 -8.05 2.16
CA ASP A 86 -7.11 -9.33 1.97
C ASP A 86 -6.13 -10.44 1.57
N ALA A 87 -6.06 -11.47 2.40
CA ALA A 87 -5.20 -12.64 2.20
C ALA A 87 -5.55 -13.44 0.92
N ALA A 88 -6.76 -13.31 0.39
CA ALA A 88 -7.16 -13.99 -0.84
C ALA A 88 -6.28 -13.62 -2.05
N TYR A 89 -5.74 -12.41 -2.07
CA TYR A 89 -4.86 -11.94 -3.15
C TYR A 89 -3.49 -12.61 -3.18
N VAL A 90 -3.03 -13.23 -2.09
CA VAL A 90 -1.72 -13.94 -2.05
C VAL A 90 -1.65 -15.02 -3.13
N SER A 91 -2.74 -15.78 -3.30
CA SER A 91 -2.81 -16.88 -4.29
C SER A 91 -2.73 -16.41 -5.75
N MET A 92 -2.95 -15.12 -6.00
CA MET A 92 -2.91 -14.51 -7.33
C MET A 92 -1.53 -13.95 -7.68
N ILE A 93 -0.61 -13.86 -6.72
CA ILE A 93 0.78 -13.40 -6.96
C ILE A 93 1.51 -14.48 -7.77
N ARG A 94 2.01 -14.09 -8.95
CA ARG A 94 2.70 -15.04 -9.86
C ARG A 94 4.05 -15.50 -9.34
N HIS A 95 4.78 -14.65 -8.62
CA HIS A 95 6.13 -14.96 -8.15
C HIS A 95 6.10 -15.69 -6.79
N PRO A 96 6.51 -16.97 -6.70
CA PRO A 96 6.32 -17.81 -5.50
C PRO A 96 7.01 -17.26 -4.26
N LYS A 97 8.23 -16.72 -4.41
CA LYS A 97 8.97 -16.12 -3.29
C LYS A 97 8.26 -14.90 -2.70
N VAL A 98 7.63 -14.09 -3.55
CA VAL A 98 6.86 -12.92 -3.09
C VAL A 98 5.56 -13.37 -2.45
N ALA A 99 4.88 -14.37 -3.01
CA ALA A 99 3.67 -14.91 -2.41
C ALA A 99 3.93 -15.50 -1.02
N GLU A 100 5.03 -16.24 -0.85
CA GLU A 100 5.45 -16.77 0.44
C GLU A 100 5.72 -15.65 1.45
N ALA A 101 6.57 -14.68 1.10
CA ALA A 101 6.88 -13.54 1.97
C ALA A 101 5.63 -12.70 2.32
N ALA A 102 4.77 -12.44 1.34
CA ALA A 102 3.56 -11.65 1.50
C ALA A 102 2.56 -12.25 2.49
N SER A 103 2.63 -13.55 2.75
CA SER A 103 1.81 -14.22 3.77
C SER A 103 2.00 -13.63 5.18
N ALA A 104 3.16 -13.03 5.46
CA ALA A 104 3.44 -12.38 6.74
C ALA A 104 2.57 -11.14 6.99
N ILE A 105 2.10 -10.47 5.94
CA ILE A 105 1.30 -9.23 6.02
C ILE A 105 -0.15 -9.42 5.55
N ALA A 106 -0.48 -10.55 4.96
CA ALA A 106 -1.73 -10.78 4.27
C ALA A 106 -2.96 -10.67 5.17
N GLY A 107 -3.90 -9.79 4.80
CA GLY A 107 -5.15 -9.57 5.52
C GLY A 107 -5.01 -8.95 6.91
N LYS A 108 -3.83 -8.43 7.26
CA LYS A 108 -3.55 -7.88 8.60
C LYS A 108 -3.73 -6.37 8.71
N PHE A 109 -4.04 -5.67 7.61
CA PHE A 109 -4.04 -4.21 7.56
C PHE A 109 -5.39 -3.63 7.12
N LYS A 110 -5.67 -2.46 7.62
CA LYS A 110 -6.57 -1.48 7.01
C LYS A 110 -5.72 -0.50 6.22
N VAL A 111 -5.86 -0.45 4.91
CA VAL A 111 -5.00 0.37 4.06
C VAL A 111 -5.71 1.63 3.60
N HIS A 112 -5.07 2.77 3.81
CA HIS A 112 -5.52 4.05 3.28
C HIS A 112 -4.61 4.49 2.12
N ARG A 113 -5.19 4.59 0.92
CA ARG A 113 -4.48 4.99 -0.30
C ARG A 113 -4.70 6.48 -0.53
N ILE A 114 -3.59 7.23 -0.58
CA ILE A 114 -3.62 8.69 -0.73
C ILE A 114 -2.75 9.09 -1.93
N GLU A 115 -3.28 9.98 -2.74
CA GLU A 115 -2.50 10.70 -3.75
C GLU A 115 -2.31 12.15 -3.29
N ILE A 116 -1.06 12.61 -3.26
CA ILE A 116 -0.70 13.92 -2.75
C ILE A 116 -0.60 14.90 -3.91
N SER A 117 -1.40 15.98 -3.85
CA SER A 117 -1.31 17.10 -4.79
C SER A 117 -0.45 18.23 -4.23
N SER A 118 0.01 19.13 -5.11
CA SER A 118 0.93 20.22 -4.76
C SER A 118 0.30 21.44 -4.06
N GLN A 119 -1.00 21.39 -3.74
CA GLN A 119 -1.73 22.58 -3.28
C GLN A 119 -1.84 22.74 -1.76
N MET A 120 -1.45 21.72 -0.98
CA MET A 120 -1.55 21.74 0.48
C MET A 120 -0.23 21.25 1.11
N SER A 121 -0.01 21.57 2.38
CA SER A 121 1.11 21.00 3.11
C SER A 121 0.96 19.49 3.25
N LEU A 122 2.07 18.74 3.24
CA LEU A 122 2.06 17.28 3.41
C LEU A 122 1.34 16.87 4.70
N ARG A 123 1.57 17.61 5.79
CA ARG A 123 0.93 17.35 7.06
C ARG A 123 -0.59 17.48 6.95
N ASP A 124 -1.08 18.57 6.39
CA ASP A 124 -2.52 18.85 6.32
C ASP A 124 -3.23 17.82 5.45
N ILE A 125 -2.61 17.40 4.33
CA ILE A 125 -3.13 16.33 3.49
C ILE A 125 -3.23 15.02 4.28
N VAL A 126 -2.15 14.61 4.94
CA VAL A 126 -2.10 13.32 5.64
C VAL A 126 -3.07 13.31 6.81
N THR A 127 -3.12 14.36 7.64
CA THR A 127 -4.03 14.42 8.80
C THR A 127 -5.49 14.44 8.36
N GLN A 128 -5.84 15.25 7.36
CA GLN A 128 -7.21 15.33 6.85
C GLN A 128 -7.66 13.98 6.25
N GLN A 129 -6.80 13.34 5.47
CA GLN A 129 -7.12 12.04 4.87
C GLN A 129 -7.23 10.94 5.92
N LEU A 130 -6.42 11.00 6.99
CA LEU A 130 -6.53 10.06 8.12
C LEU A 130 -7.83 10.28 8.90
N GLU A 131 -8.26 11.52 9.14
CA GLU A 131 -9.55 11.82 9.79
C GLU A 131 -10.71 11.19 9.01
N LEU A 132 -10.76 11.41 7.69
CA LEU A 132 -11.78 10.82 6.82
C LEU A 132 -11.74 9.28 6.82
N PHE A 133 -10.55 8.69 6.85
CA PHE A 133 -10.37 7.24 6.91
C PHE A 133 -10.82 6.67 8.25
N LEU A 134 -10.49 7.33 9.35
CA LEU A 134 -10.93 6.96 10.71
C LEU A 134 -12.46 7.04 10.83
N GLU A 135 -13.06 8.11 10.36
CA GLU A 135 -14.52 8.31 10.36
C GLU A 135 -15.23 7.21 9.56
N LYS A 136 -14.72 6.87 8.36
CA LYS A 136 -15.24 5.75 7.55
C LYS A 136 -15.18 4.40 8.26
N ASN A 137 -14.21 4.23 9.17
CA ASN A 137 -14.07 3.02 9.98
C ASN A 137 -14.76 3.13 11.36
N GLY A 138 -15.60 4.12 11.58
CA GLY A 138 -16.38 4.29 12.80
C GLY A 138 -15.63 4.94 13.95
N VAL A 139 -14.46 5.54 13.70
CA VAL A 139 -13.64 6.23 14.69
C VAL A 139 -13.71 7.73 14.44
N SER A 140 -14.33 8.48 15.36
CA SER A 140 -14.35 9.95 15.32
C SER A 140 -13.10 10.47 16.02
N TYR A 141 -12.18 11.07 15.28
CA TYR A 141 -10.97 11.70 15.80
C TYR A 141 -10.61 12.90 14.93
N SER A 142 -10.10 13.97 15.56
CA SER A 142 -9.60 15.16 14.85
C SER A 142 -8.19 15.48 15.34
N PHE A 143 -7.27 15.62 14.41
CA PHE A 143 -5.89 15.98 14.71
C PHE A 143 -5.80 17.45 15.13
N PRO A 144 -5.02 17.77 16.17
CA PRO A 144 -4.84 19.15 16.58
C PRO A 144 -4.21 19.98 15.43
N PRO A 145 -4.59 21.25 15.27
CA PRO A 145 -4.00 22.12 14.28
C PRO A 145 -2.50 22.30 14.50
N ALA A 146 -1.76 22.59 13.44
CA ALA A 146 -0.29 22.60 13.42
C ALA A 146 0.34 23.51 14.48
N ASP A 147 -0.28 24.65 14.75
CA ASP A 147 0.12 25.65 15.74
C ASP A 147 -0.03 25.19 17.21
N LYS A 148 -0.87 24.18 17.44
CA LYS A 148 -1.11 23.59 18.77
C LYS A 148 -0.29 22.33 19.03
N VAL A 149 0.38 21.77 18.03
CA VAL A 149 1.17 20.55 18.19
C VAL A 149 2.59 20.89 18.59
N VAL A 150 2.83 20.87 19.91
CA VAL A 150 4.18 21.05 20.47
C VAL A 150 4.99 19.74 20.34
N ASN A 151 4.31 18.58 20.32
CA ASN A 151 4.95 17.28 20.22
C ASN A 151 4.00 16.26 19.54
N ASN A 152 4.35 15.85 18.32
CA ASN A 152 3.56 14.84 17.56
C ASN A 152 3.44 13.49 18.31
N LYS A 153 4.43 13.15 19.15
CA LYS A 153 4.43 11.92 19.95
C LYS A 153 3.28 11.93 20.97
N ALA A 154 3.05 13.07 21.65
CA ALA A 154 1.97 13.18 22.64
C ALA A 154 0.59 13.02 22.01
N ALA A 155 0.36 13.63 20.82
CA ALA A 155 -0.90 13.48 20.12
C ALA A 155 -1.16 12.03 19.66
N PHE A 156 -0.11 11.32 19.22
CA PHE A 156 -0.20 9.91 18.85
C PHE A 156 -0.45 9.01 20.05
N GLU A 157 0.26 9.24 21.16
CA GLU A 157 0.07 8.49 22.42
C GLU A 157 -1.35 8.68 22.97
N GLU A 158 -1.89 9.89 22.91
CA GLU A 158 -3.27 10.17 23.31
C GLU A 158 -4.28 9.40 22.45
N MET A 159 -4.07 9.37 21.13
CA MET A 159 -4.89 8.58 20.20
C MET A 159 -4.87 7.10 20.55
N MET A 160 -3.70 6.53 20.83
CA MET A 160 -3.53 5.11 21.14
C MET A 160 -4.13 4.73 22.50
N VAL A 161 -4.01 5.59 23.52
CA VAL A 161 -4.59 5.35 24.86
C VAL A 161 -6.12 5.38 24.80
N ASN A 162 -6.70 6.30 24.04
CA ASN A 162 -8.14 6.45 23.95
C ASN A 162 -8.82 5.42 23.01
N ARG A 163 -8.04 4.68 22.21
CA ARG A 163 -8.53 3.70 21.24
C ARG A 163 -7.61 2.46 21.14
N PRO A 164 -7.50 1.68 22.23
CA PRO A 164 -6.54 0.55 22.30
C PRO A 164 -6.86 -0.63 21.38
N GLY A 165 -7.90 -0.58 20.57
CA GLY A 165 -8.29 -1.63 19.62
C GLY A 165 -8.11 -1.23 18.16
N PHE A 166 -7.35 -0.17 17.90
CA PHE A 166 -7.12 0.31 16.52
C PHE A 166 -5.81 -0.22 15.97
#